data_359526abbe9273ea561bdc6889340d71
#
_entry.id   359526abbe9273ea561bdc6889340d71
#
_cell.length_a   1.000
_cell.length_b   1.000
_cell.length_c   1.000
_cell.angle_alpha   90.00
_cell.angle_beta   90.00
_cell.angle_gamma   90.00
#
_symmetry.space_group_name_H-M   'P 1'
#
loop_
_entity.id
_entity.type
_entity.pdbx_description
1 polymer ?
#
loop_
_entity_poly.entity_id
_entity_poly.type
_entity_poly.pdbx_seq_one_letter_code
_entity_poly.pdbx_strand_id
1 'polypeptide(L)'
;MDNAFNSPAEVLEANMKAGEGKVKLPILKCILLGIMAGAFIAFGGASSNAAVHNIANQGLSKTLAGCIFPVGLMMIVFVGGELFTGDCLMIAGVTDKRFSVLAMVKTLIIVFFSNMVGAVLIATLVYYSGLLDYTDGALGAFTIKVAYGKATITPFKAVCSGILCNILVCMAVLMATAAKDIVGKVWAIFFPICAFVIGGWEHCVANMFYIPAGIIASTDSTYAARAEELYGITADQIAASLNIGGFVSNLIPVTIGNILGGMVFIALPLYAIHKSRLVNKLTGK
;
A
#
# COMPACT_ATOMS: atom_id res chain seq x y z
N MET A 1 -11.44 23.83 26.47
CA MET A 1 -10.17 23.57 25.74
C MET A 1 -10.49 22.56 24.64
N ASP A 2 -10.27 22.92 23.39
CA ASP A 2 -10.42 21.93 22.32
C ASP A 2 -9.40 20.83 22.53
N ASN A 3 -9.86 19.57 22.46
CA ASN A 3 -8.96 18.43 22.59
C ASN A 3 -7.86 18.49 21.52
N ALA A 4 -6.61 18.27 21.93
CA ALA A 4 -5.45 18.31 21.03
C ALA A 4 -5.50 17.22 19.93
N PHE A 5 -6.30 16.17 20.12
CA PHE A 5 -6.50 15.08 19.17
C PHE A 5 -7.94 14.54 19.26
N ASN A 6 -8.38 13.82 18.24
CA ASN A 6 -9.67 13.11 18.25
C ASN A 6 -9.54 11.81 19.06
N SER A 7 -10.50 11.56 19.93
CA SER A 7 -10.60 10.29 20.68
C SER A 7 -10.80 9.09 19.73
N PRO A 8 -10.51 7.86 20.14
CA PRO A 8 -10.71 6.67 19.30
C PRO A 8 -12.14 6.51 18.78
N ALA A 9 -13.15 6.89 19.54
CA ALA A 9 -14.54 6.87 19.10
C ALA A 9 -14.82 7.93 18.03
N GLU A 10 -14.25 9.14 18.17
CA GLU A 10 -14.35 10.22 17.16
C GLU A 10 -13.60 9.85 15.88
N VAL A 11 -12.44 9.19 15.99
CA VAL A 11 -11.68 8.68 14.83
C VAL A 11 -12.50 7.67 14.04
N LEU A 12 -13.14 6.71 14.72
CA LEU A 12 -14.01 5.74 14.06
C LEU A 12 -15.20 6.42 13.39
N GLU A 13 -15.85 7.38 14.07
CA GLU A 13 -16.97 8.15 13.53
C GLU A 13 -16.58 8.94 12.28
N ALA A 14 -15.45 9.64 12.33
CA ALA A 14 -14.92 10.40 11.20
C ALA A 14 -14.60 9.47 10.00
N ASN A 15 -14.07 8.28 10.27
CA ASN A 15 -13.76 7.30 9.23
C ASN A 15 -15.04 6.75 8.57
N MET A 16 -16.07 6.42 9.35
CA MET A 16 -17.37 5.98 8.81
C MET A 16 -18.04 7.08 7.97
N LYS A 17 -17.98 8.34 8.42
CA LYS A 17 -18.47 9.51 7.67
C LYS A 17 -17.68 9.72 6.37
N ALA A 18 -16.37 9.53 6.39
CA ALA A 18 -15.55 9.56 5.17
C ALA A 18 -16.00 8.48 4.19
N GLY A 19 -16.30 7.26 4.66
CA GLY A 19 -16.84 6.17 3.85
C GLY A 19 -18.15 6.53 3.15
N GLU A 20 -19.05 7.25 3.83
CA GLU A 20 -20.29 7.76 3.19
C GLU A 20 -19.99 8.75 2.05
N GLY A 21 -18.96 9.57 2.19
CA GLY A 21 -18.51 10.46 1.12
C GLY A 21 -17.95 9.69 -0.06
N LYS A 22 -17.14 8.66 0.20
CA LYS A 22 -16.48 7.84 -0.83
C LYS A 22 -17.49 7.10 -1.73
N VAL A 23 -18.51 6.46 -1.16
CA VAL A 23 -19.54 5.76 -1.96
C VAL A 23 -20.40 6.70 -2.81
N LYS A 24 -20.43 8.00 -2.49
CA LYS A 24 -21.16 9.02 -3.23
C LYS A 24 -20.32 9.75 -4.27
N LEU A 25 -19.01 9.47 -4.34
CA LEU A 25 -18.14 10.12 -5.33
C LEU A 25 -18.61 9.82 -6.76
N PRO A 26 -18.66 10.82 -7.65
CA PRO A 26 -18.79 10.58 -9.07
C PRO A 26 -17.72 9.63 -9.56
N ILE A 27 -18.05 8.67 -10.41
CA ILE A 27 -17.13 7.61 -10.86
C ILE A 27 -15.81 8.18 -11.41
N LEU A 28 -15.88 9.21 -12.25
CA LEU A 28 -14.68 9.84 -12.82
C LEU A 28 -13.79 10.43 -11.73
N LYS A 29 -14.37 11.09 -10.72
CA LYS A 29 -13.61 11.64 -9.60
C LYS A 29 -12.95 10.52 -8.78
N CYS A 30 -13.65 9.43 -8.53
CA CYS A 30 -13.13 8.25 -7.85
C CYS A 30 -11.93 7.65 -8.64
N ILE A 31 -12.07 7.52 -9.97
CA ILE A 31 -11.00 7.03 -10.85
C ILE A 31 -9.77 7.94 -10.78
N LEU A 32 -9.93 9.25 -10.93
CA LEU A 32 -8.81 10.19 -10.90
C LEU A 32 -8.08 10.18 -9.56
N LEU A 33 -8.83 10.19 -8.44
CA LEU A 33 -8.24 10.08 -7.10
C LEU A 33 -7.52 8.74 -6.89
N GLY A 34 -8.07 7.65 -7.44
CA GLY A 34 -7.43 6.34 -7.40
C GLY A 34 -6.13 6.29 -8.21
N ILE A 35 -6.10 6.85 -9.44
CA ILE A 35 -4.89 6.96 -10.25
C ILE A 35 -3.81 7.76 -9.51
N MET A 36 -4.17 8.90 -8.94
CA MET A 36 -3.23 9.70 -8.14
C MET A 36 -2.68 8.90 -6.96
N ALA A 37 -3.52 8.20 -6.21
CA ALA A 37 -3.08 7.43 -5.05
C ALA A 37 -2.10 6.31 -5.45
N GLY A 38 -2.40 5.57 -6.52
CA GLY A 38 -1.48 4.57 -7.07
C GLY A 38 -0.13 5.15 -7.48
N ALA A 39 -0.15 6.31 -8.16
CA ALA A 39 1.05 7.04 -8.53
C ALA A 39 1.85 7.50 -7.29
N PHE A 40 1.20 8.02 -6.26
CA PHE A 40 1.86 8.47 -5.02
C PHE A 40 2.54 7.32 -4.28
N ILE A 41 1.89 6.16 -4.16
CA ILE A 41 2.53 4.96 -3.59
C ILE A 41 3.71 4.51 -4.45
N ALA A 42 3.59 4.58 -5.77
CA ALA A 42 4.67 4.23 -6.68
C ALA A 42 5.89 5.16 -6.53
N PHE A 43 5.70 6.46 -6.34
CA PHE A 43 6.79 7.38 -6.01
C PHE A 43 7.49 6.99 -4.71
N GLY A 44 6.75 6.62 -3.67
CA GLY A 44 7.32 6.09 -2.43
C GLY A 44 8.20 4.87 -2.69
N GLY A 45 7.73 3.93 -3.51
CA GLY A 45 8.46 2.73 -3.91
C GLY A 45 9.72 3.02 -4.74
N ALA A 46 9.60 3.86 -5.78
CA ALA A 46 10.70 4.24 -6.65
C ALA A 46 11.81 4.95 -5.88
N SER A 47 11.45 5.96 -5.07
CA SER A 47 12.40 6.71 -4.26
C SER A 47 13.10 5.83 -3.22
N SER A 48 12.36 4.89 -2.60
CA SER A 48 12.94 3.93 -1.67
C SER A 48 13.96 3.02 -2.37
N ASN A 49 13.61 2.44 -3.52
CA ASN A 49 14.54 1.60 -4.29
C ASN A 49 15.79 2.39 -4.70
N ALA A 50 15.63 3.61 -5.21
CA ALA A 50 16.75 4.46 -5.61
C ALA A 50 17.70 4.76 -4.43
N ALA A 51 17.15 4.99 -3.24
CA ALA A 51 17.97 5.31 -2.07
C ALA A 51 18.73 4.11 -1.50
N VAL A 52 18.24 2.87 -1.69
CA VAL A 52 18.79 1.70 -0.96
C VAL A 52 19.45 0.64 -1.83
N HIS A 53 19.35 0.75 -3.18
CA HIS A 53 19.79 -0.30 -4.11
C HIS A 53 21.25 -0.74 -3.93
N ASN A 54 22.11 0.15 -3.45
CA ASN A 54 23.55 -0.10 -3.28
C ASN A 54 23.98 -0.19 -1.80
N ILE A 55 23.03 -0.39 -0.87
CA ILE A 55 23.32 -0.55 0.56
C ILE A 55 23.41 -2.03 0.90
N ALA A 56 24.64 -2.51 1.20
CA ALA A 56 24.88 -3.91 1.52
C ALA A 56 24.30 -4.34 2.88
N ASN A 57 24.28 -3.44 3.88
CA ASN A 57 23.70 -3.74 5.19
C ASN A 57 22.18 -3.76 5.11
N GLN A 58 21.57 -4.94 5.25
CA GLN A 58 20.13 -5.14 5.14
C GLN A 58 19.31 -4.33 6.16
N GLY A 59 19.79 -4.23 7.41
CA GLY A 59 19.08 -3.46 8.45
C GLY A 59 19.04 -1.98 8.09
N LEU A 60 20.15 -1.41 7.68
CA LEU A 60 20.25 -0.03 7.24
C LEU A 60 19.40 0.23 5.98
N SER A 61 19.52 -0.66 4.98
CA SER A 61 18.71 -0.58 3.74
C SER A 61 17.21 -0.58 4.03
N LYS A 62 16.74 -1.52 4.86
CA LYS A 62 15.33 -1.60 5.25
C LYS A 62 14.87 -0.37 6.04
N THR A 63 15.67 0.11 6.97
CA THR A 63 15.36 1.30 7.77
C THR A 63 15.26 2.54 6.88
N LEU A 64 16.23 2.75 5.98
CA LEU A 64 16.19 3.90 5.08
C LEU A 64 15.01 3.84 4.11
N ALA A 65 14.73 2.66 3.53
CA ALA A 65 13.53 2.48 2.71
C ALA A 65 12.25 2.80 3.50
N GLY A 66 12.17 2.36 4.77
CA GLY A 66 11.08 2.67 5.68
C GLY A 66 10.92 4.15 5.99
N CYS A 67 12.02 4.90 6.06
CA CYS A 67 11.99 6.35 6.27
C CYS A 67 11.49 7.13 5.04
N ILE A 68 11.71 6.61 3.82
CA ILE A 68 11.38 7.31 2.57
C ILE A 68 9.97 6.98 2.09
N PHE A 69 9.59 5.70 2.12
CA PHE A 69 8.32 5.21 1.57
C PHE A 69 7.06 5.92 2.11
N PRO A 70 6.99 6.38 3.40
CA PRO A 70 5.81 7.07 3.94
C PRO A 70 5.35 8.28 3.14
N VAL A 71 6.24 8.91 2.34
CA VAL A 71 5.90 10.05 1.48
C VAL A 71 4.69 9.74 0.58
N GLY A 72 4.54 8.48 0.11
CA GLY A 72 3.42 8.07 -0.72
C GLY A 72 2.07 8.24 -0.01
N LEU A 73 1.95 7.77 1.24
CA LEU A 73 0.72 7.94 2.01
C LEU A 73 0.53 9.39 2.48
N MET A 74 1.61 10.11 2.76
CA MET A 74 1.53 11.54 3.07
C MET A 74 0.91 12.33 1.92
N MET A 75 1.35 12.10 0.68
CA MET A 75 0.76 12.74 -0.50
C MET A 75 -0.74 12.41 -0.64
N ILE A 76 -1.14 11.17 -0.40
CA ILE A 76 -2.55 10.77 -0.43
C ILE A 76 -3.37 11.54 0.60
N VAL A 77 -2.89 11.64 1.83
CA VAL A 77 -3.63 12.27 2.93
C VAL A 77 -3.70 13.79 2.79
N PHE A 78 -2.63 14.44 2.31
CA PHE A 78 -2.56 15.90 2.25
C PHE A 78 -3.05 16.48 0.92
N VAL A 79 -2.84 15.80 -0.19
CA VAL A 79 -3.23 16.28 -1.52
C VAL A 79 -4.57 15.71 -1.95
N GLY A 80 -4.91 14.53 -1.44
CA GLY A 80 -6.11 13.78 -1.78
C GLY A 80 -5.80 12.58 -2.67
N GLY A 81 -6.45 11.46 -2.37
CA GLY A 81 -6.35 10.21 -3.13
C GLY A 81 -7.24 9.15 -2.51
N GLU A 82 -7.70 8.22 -3.33
CA GLU A 82 -8.44 7.04 -2.89
C GLU A 82 -7.52 5.82 -2.96
N LEU A 83 -7.20 5.27 -1.79
CA LEU A 83 -6.27 4.14 -1.67
C LEU A 83 -7.01 2.88 -1.23
N PHE A 84 -6.99 1.85 -2.05
CA PHE A 84 -7.68 0.58 -1.83
C PHE A 84 -7.47 0.00 -0.41
N THR A 85 -6.24 -0.01 0.06
CA THR A 85 -5.91 -0.58 1.38
C THR A 85 -6.47 0.24 2.54
N GLY A 86 -6.46 1.57 2.45
CA GLY A 86 -7.11 2.45 3.43
C GLY A 86 -8.64 2.35 3.37
N ASP A 87 -9.20 2.14 2.17
CA ASP A 87 -10.63 2.01 1.95
C ASP A 87 -11.22 0.71 2.52
N CYS A 88 -10.40 -0.27 2.88
CA CYS A 88 -10.84 -1.44 3.65
C CYS A 88 -11.51 -1.05 4.99
N LEU A 89 -11.19 0.11 5.55
CA LEU A 89 -11.85 0.64 6.75
C LEU A 89 -13.35 0.95 6.55
N MET A 90 -13.83 1.05 5.31
CA MET A 90 -15.24 1.31 4.98
C MET A 90 -16.19 0.25 5.53
N ILE A 91 -15.71 -0.97 5.83
CA ILE A 91 -16.55 -2.03 6.40
C ILE A 91 -17.21 -1.61 7.72
N ALA A 92 -16.61 -0.72 8.50
CA ALA A 92 -17.21 -0.17 9.71
C ALA A 92 -18.50 0.62 9.40
N GLY A 93 -18.49 1.42 8.33
CA GLY A 93 -19.70 2.16 7.88
C GLY A 93 -20.80 1.24 7.34
N VAL A 94 -20.42 0.14 6.68
CA VAL A 94 -21.38 -0.91 6.27
C VAL A 94 -22.01 -1.56 7.50
N THR A 95 -21.19 -1.92 8.49
CA THR A 95 -21.66 -2.53 9.75
C THR A 95 -22.59 -1.59 10.52
N ASP A 96 -22.31 -0.27 10.47
CA ASP A 96 -23.15 0.79 11.05
C ASP A 96 -24.38 1.13 10.15
N LYS A 97 -24.60 0.40 9.04
CA LYS A 97 -25.70 0.57 8.09
C LYS A 97 -25.77 1.94 7.40
N ARG A 98 -24.64 2.65 7.26
CA ARG A 98 -24.56 3.96 6.60
C ARG A 98 -24.64 3.86 5.08
N PHE A 99 -24.16 2.75 4.53
CA PHE A 99 -24.22 2.42 3.11
C PHE A 99 -24.16 0.90 2.92
N SER A 100 -24.53 0.44 1.73
CA SER A 100 -24.63 -0.98 1.43
C SER A 100 -23.26 -1.62 1.16
N VAL A 101 -23.17 -2.94 1.37
CA VAL A 101 -22.01 -3.76 0.96
C VAL A 101 -21.72 -3.57 -0.52
N LEU A 102 -22.74 -3.56 -1.37
CA LEU A 102 -22.58 -3.40 -2.82
C LEU A 102 -21.93 -2.05 -3.19
N ALA A 103 -22.32 -0.97 -2.51
CA ALA A 103 -21.72 0.36 -2.73
C ALA A 103 -20.23 0.35 -2.33
N MET A 104 -19.89 -0.24 -1.19
CA MET A 104 -18.50 -0.42 -0.77
C MET A 104 -17.68 -1.24 -1.80
N VAL A 105 -18.18 -2.42 -2.18
CA VAL A 105 -17.47 -3.30 -3.13
C VAL A 105 -17.27 -2.62 -4.47
N LYS A 106 -18.29 -1.92 -4.98
CA LYS A 106 -18.16 -1.12 -6.22
C LYS A 106 -17.05 -0.08 -6.10
N THR A 107 -17.01 0.67 -5.01
CA THR A 107 -15.96 1.67 -4.77
C THR A 107 -14.58 1.02 -4.70
N LEU A 108 -14.43 -0.06 -3.93
CA LEU A 108 -13.17 -0.79 -3.80
C LEU A 108 -12.66 -1.31 -5.15
N ILE A 109 -13.53 -1.85 -6.01
CA ILE A 109 -13.14 -2.33 -7.34
C ILE A 109 -12.64 -1.17 -8.22
N ILE A 110 -13.36 -0.05 -8.25
CA ILE A 110 -12.95 1.13 -9.02
C ILE A 110 -11.59 1.64 -8.54
N VAL A 111 -11.43 1.80 -7.22
CA VAL A 111 -10.19 2.29 -6.62
C VAL A 111 -9.02 1.34 -6.88
N PHE A 112 -9.23 0.02 -6.74
CA PHE A 112 -8.20 -1.00 -6.98
C PHE A 112 -7.61 -0.91 -8.38
N PHE A 113 -8.46 -0.90 -9.41
CA PHE A 113 -7.97 -0.81 -10.79
C PHE A 113 -7.41 0.57 -11.12
N SER A 114 -7.95 1.63 -10.53
CA SER A 114 -7.42 2.98 -10.69
C SER A 114 -6.03 3.13 -10.05
N ASN A 115 -5.83 2.56 -8.84
CA ASN A 115 -4.50 2.52 -8.21
C ASN A 115 -3.50 1.77 -9.12
N MET A 116 -3.92 0.66 -9.73
CA MET A 116 -3.07 -0.10 -10.65
C MET A 116 -2.64 0.74 -11.86
N VAL A 117 -3.57 1.47 -12.48
CA VAL A 117 -3.24 2.37 -13.60
C VAL A 117 -2.19 3.40 -13.20
N GLY A 118 -2.38 4.06 -12.04
CA GLY A 118 -1.42 5.06 -11.54
C GLY A 118 -0.05 4.47 -11.24
N ALA A 119 -0.02 3.29 -10.61
CA ALA A 119 1.23 2.62 -10.26
C ALA A 119 2.01 2.15 -11.49
N VAL A 120 1.33 1.55 -12.48
CA VAL A 120 1.97 1.12 -13.75
C VAL A 120 2.45 2.31 -14.57
N LEU A 121 1.69 3.42 -14.58
CA LEU A 121 2.13 4.65 -15.25
C LEU A 121 3.47 5.14 -14.67
N ILE A 122 3.61 5.21 -13.35
CA ILE A 122 4.87 5.62 -12.72
C ILE A 122 5.98 4.61 -12.98
N ALA A 123 5.70 3.29 -12.95
CA ALA A 123 6.70 2.27 -13.29
C ALA A 123 7.25 2.48 -14.70
N THR A 124 6.38 2.79 -15.66
CA THR A 124 6.75 3.08 -17.04
C THR A 124 7.58 4.36 -17.15
N LEU A 125 7.15 5.44 -16.47
CA LEU A 125 7.89 6.71 -16.50
C LEU A 125 9.25 6.59 -15.80
N VAL A 126 9.38 5.83 -14.72
CA VAL A 126 10.65 5.54 -14.04
C VAL A 126 11.64 4.86 -14.99
N TYR A 127 11.18 3.89 -15.77
CA TYR A 127 12.02 3.22 -16.77
C TYR A 127 12.51 4.22 -17.85
N TYR A 128 11.60 4.95 -18.47
CA TYR A 128 11.95 5.87 -19.58
C TYR A 128 12.67 7.15 -19.10
N SER A 129 12.66 7.47 -17.81
CA SER A 129 13.43 8.61 -17.28
C SER A 129 14.93 8.37 -17.18
N GLY A 130 15.40 7.12 -17.39
CA GLY A 130 16.79 6.75 -17.19
C GLY A 130 17.17 6.57 -15.70
N LEU A 131 16.22 6.63 -14.78
CA LEU A 131 16.52 6.45 -13.35
C LEU A 131 17.19 5.09 -13.07
N LEU A 132 16.80 4.05 -13.82
CA LEU A 132 17.29 2.68 -13.60
C LEU A 132 18.77 2.50 -13.99
N ASP A 133 19.39 3.46 -14.71
CA ASP A 133 20.81 3.46 -15.09
C ASP A 133 21.72 3.78 -13.89
N TYR A 134 21.17 4.26 -12.77
CA TYR A 134 21.97 4.61 -11.59
C TYR A 134 22.90 3.47 -11.18
N THR A 135 24.17 3.84 -10.91
CA THR A 135 25.24 2.92 -10.49
C THR A 135 25.45 1.81 -11.55
N ASP A 136 25.61 2.25 -12.82
CA ASP A 136 25.85 1.36 -13.97
C ASP A 136 24.78 0.26 -14.11
N GLY A 137 23.49 0.63 -13.99
CA GLY A 137 22.35 -0.26 -14.09
C GLY A 137 22.06 -1.11 -12.83
N ALA A 138 22.78 -0.89 -11.73
CA ALA A 138 22.54 -1.62 -10.51
C ALA A 138 21.14 -1.34 -9.90
N LEU A 139 20.59 -0.14 -10.10
CA LEU A 139 19.20 0.13 -9.68
C LEU A 139 18.19 -0.65 -10.52
N GLY A 140 18.42 -0.81 -11.83
CA GLY A 140 17.62 -1.69 -12.69
C GLY A 140 17.65 -3.14 -12.22
N ALA A 141 18.85 -3.67 -11.94
CA ALA A 141 19.04 -4.99 -11.35
C ALA A 141 18.34 -5.16 -9.99
N PHE A 142 18.44 -4.15 -9.12
CA PHE A 142 17.75 -4.15 -7.82
C PHE A 142 16.22 -4.14 -7.98
N THR A 143 15.70 -3.41 -8.97
CA THR A 143 14.27 -3.37 -9.30
C THR A 143 13.79 -4.75 -9.75
N ILE A 144 14.56 -5.46 -10.58
CA ILE A 144 14.31 -6.86 -10.97
C ILE A 144 14.32 -7.77 -9.73
N LYS A 145 15.32 -7.65 -8.86
CA LYS A 145 15.42 -8.44 -7.61
C LYS A 145 14.20 -8.26 -6.71
N VAL A 146 13.76 -7.02 -6.50
CA VAL A 146 12.58 -6.74 -5.67
C VAL A 146 11.33 -7.36 -6.27
N ALA A 147 11.12 -7.19 -7.57
CA ALA A 147 9.98 -7.76 -8.29
C ALA A 147 10.00 -9.30 -8.26
N TYR A 148 11.16 -9.91 -8.48
CA TYR A 148 11.35 -11.37 -8.44
C TYR A 148 10.98 -11.94 -7.07
N GLY A 149 11.48 -11.35 -5.98
CA GLY A 149 11.16 -11.80 -4.63
C GLY A 149 9.66 -11.71 -4.31
N LYS A 150 8.96 -10.71 -4.88
CA LYS A 150 7.51 -10.57 -4.75
C LYS A 150 6.74 -11.58 -5.62
N ALA A 151 7.12 -11.74 -6.87
CA ALA A 151 6.47 -12.67 -7.80
C ALA A 151 6.61 -14.15 -7.39
N THR A 152 7.65 -14.48 -6.61
CA THR A 152 7.94 -15.86 -6.17
C THR A 152 7.52 -16.17 -4.73
N ILE A 153 6.91 -15.24 -4.01
CA ILE A 153 6.38 -15.49 -2.66
C ILE A 153 5.26 -16.54 -2.70
N THR A 154 5.28 -17.48 -1.76
CA THR A 154 4.22 -18.50 -1.70
C THR A 154 2.88 -17.86 -1.29
N PRO A 155 1.72 -18.35 -1.79
CA PRO A 155 0.42 -17.73 -1.53
C PRO A 155 0.09 -17.57 -0.05
N PHE A 156 0.37 -18.56 0.79
CA PHE A 156 0.11 -18.46 2.23
C PHE A 156 0.96 -17.37 2.90
N LYS A 157 2.26 -17.29 2.56
CA LYS A 157 3.12 -16.22 3.06
C LYS A 157 2.63 -14.85 2.58
N ALA A 158 2.19 -14.75 1.34
CA ALA A 158 1.64 -13.53 0.77
C ALA A 158 0.39 -13.04 1.52
N VAL A 159 -0.54 -13.95 1.85
CA VAL A 159 -1.73 -13.61 2.66
C VAL A 159 -1.33 -13.13 4.05
N CYS A 160 -0.50 -13.89 4.78
CA CYS A 160 -0.07 -13.49 6.13
C CYS A 160 0.67 -12.14 6.12
N SER A 161 1.57 -11.96 5.17
CA SER A 161 2.31 -10.72 4.98
C SER A 161 1.38 -9.55 4.63
N GLY A 162 0.38 -9.80 3.79
CA GLY A 162 -0.66 -8.84 3.45
C GLY A 162 -1.50 -8.41 4.65
N ILE A 163 -1.86 -9.32 5.55
CA ILE A 163 -2.58 -9.02 6.80
C ILE A 163 -1.76 -8.04 7.65
N LEU A 164 -0.50 -8.39 7.93
CA LEU A 164 0.39 -7.57 8.76
C LEU A 164 0.60 -6.18 8.17
N CYS A 165 0.77 -6.10 6.86
CA CYS A 165 0.91 -4.83 6.16
C CYS A 165 -0.33 -3.94 6.36
N ASN A 166 -1.53 -4.44 6.05
CA ASN A 166 -2.70 -3.57 6.05
C ASN A 166 -3.25 -3.27 7.44
N ILE A 167 -2.88 -4.03 8.46
CA ILE A 167 -3.04 -3.59 9.85
C ILE A 167 -2.35 -2.24 10.05
N LEU A 168 -1.09 -2.10 9.66
CA LEU A 168 -0.32 -0.88 9.86
C LEU A 168 -0.74 0.26 8.94
N VAL A 169 -1.10 -0.03 7.68
CA VAL A 169 -1.62 1.00 6.76
C VAL A 169 -2.95 1.58 7.28
N CYS A 170 -3.87 0.74 7.73
CA CYS A 170 -5.12 1.19 8.33
C CYS A 170 -4.89 1.97 9.63
N MET A 171 -3.94 1.53 10.48
CA MET A 171 -3.56 2.28 11.67
C MET A 171 -2.97 3.65 11.32
N ALA A 172 -2.15 3.77 10.27
CA ALA A 172 -1.63 5.06 9.80
C ALA A 172 -2.76 6.02 9.42
N VAL A 173 -3.78 5.54 8.70
CA VAL A 173 -4.96 6.34 8.32
C VAL A 173 -5.76 6.79 9.55
N LEU A 174 -6.00 5.89 10.50
CA LEU A 174 -6.73 6.21 11.73
C LEU A 174 -5.94 7.17 12.63
N MET A 175 -4.63 6.98 12.78
CA MET A 175 -3.77 7.88 13.53
C MET A 175 -3.69 9.26 12.88
N ALA A 176 -3.62 9.35 11.54
CA ALA A 176 -3.69 10.62 10.81
C ALA A 176 -5.05 11.32 11.01
N THR A 177 -6.14 10.55 11.17
CA THR A 177 -7.47 11.09 11.50
C THR A 177 -7.54 11.56 12.95
N ALA A 178 -6.78 10.93 13.86
CA ALA A 178 -6.68 11.36 15.25
C ALA A 178 -5.97 12.71 15.38
N ALA A 179 -4.92 12.95 14.61
CA ALA A 179 -4.17 14.20 14.63
C ALA A 179 -4.94 15.37 14.00
N LYS A 180 -4.95 16.52 14.66
CA LYS A 180 -5.66 17.75 14.20
C LYS A 180 -4.77 18.74 13.44
N ASP A 181 -3.47 18.59 13.51
CA ASP A 181 -2.48 19.43 12.84
C ASP A 181 -1.65 18.67 11.81
N ILE A 182 -0.99 19.39 10.91
CA ILE A 182 -0.21 18.80 9.81
C ILE A 182 1.00 18.03 10.34
N VAL A 183 1.70 18.56 11.32
CA VAL A 183 2.92 17.94 11.87
C VAL A 183 2.57 16.64 12.58
N GLY A 184 1.52 16.65 13.38
CA GLY A 184 0.98 15.44 14.02
C GLY A 184 0.58 14.38 13.00
N LYS A 185 -0.05 14.77 11.88
CA LYS A 185 -0.40 13.83 10.81
C LYS A 185 0.82 13.23 10.12
N VAL A 186 1.87 14.01 9.88
CA VAL A 186 3.13 13.52 9.30
C VAL A 186 3.69 12.38 10.17
N TRP A 187 3.83 12.60 11.46
CA TRP A 187 4.37 11.58 12.37
C TRP A 187 3.42 10.40 12.58
N ALA A 188 2.12 10.65 12.58
CA ALA A 188 1.09 9.61 12.65
C ALA A 188 1.14 8.65 11.46
N ILE A 189 1.50 9.14 10.28
CA ILE A 189 1.68 8.33 9.07
C ILE A 189 3.05 7.68 9.06
N PHE A 190 4.09 8.42 9.44
CA PHE A 190 5.48 8.02 9.30
C PHE A 190 5.78 6.68 10.00
N PHE A 191 5.50 6.56 11.29
CA PHE A 191 5.90 5.40 12.07
C PHE A 191 5.24 4.08 11.65
N PRO A 192 3.91 3.98 11.46
CA PRO A 192 3.31 2.73 11.01
C PRO A 192 3.75 2.33 9.61
N ILE A 193 3.90 3.30 8.70
CA ILE A 193 4.34 3.01 7.34
C ILE A 193 5.83 2.61 7.31
N CYS A 194 6.68 3.29 8.09
CA CYS A 194 8.07 2.91 8.28
C CYS A 194 8.18 1.46 8.80
N ALA A 195 7.40 1.12 9.81
CA ALA A 195 7.40 -0.22 10.40
C ALA A 195 7.01 -1.31 9.39
N PHE A 196 5.96 -1.09 8.57
CA PHE A 196 5.56 -2.09 7.59
C PHE A 196 6.63 -2.29 6.50
N VAL A 197 7.31 -1.22 6.07
CA VAL A 197 8.38 -1.31 5.06
C VAL A 197 9.61 -2.02 5.62
N ILE A 198 10.02 -1.71 6.85
CA ILE A 198 11.10 -2.41 7.55
C ILE A 198 10.79 -3.91 7.67
N GLY A 199 9.54 -4.26 8.04
CA GLY A 199 9.07 -5.64 8.09
C GLY A 199 9.04 -6.35 6.74
N GLY A 200 9.08 -5.59 5.64
CA GLY A 200 9.03 -6.12 4.28
C GLY A 200 7.70 -6.77 3.93
N TRP A 201 6.62 -6.31 4.57
CA TRP A 201 5.28 -6.88 4.38
C TRP A 201 4.63 -6.44 3.07
N GLU A 202 3.70 -7.27 2.58
CA GLU A 202 3.18 -7.17 1.22
C GLU A 202 1.99 -6.21 1.12
N HIS A 203 2.13 -5.18 0.29
CA HIS A 203 1.11 -4.18 0.01
C HIS A 203 0.67 -4.29 -1.45
N CYS A 204 -0.59 -4.63 -1.71
CA CYS A 204 -1.07 -4.88 -3.08
C CYS A 204 -0.84 -3.68 -4.02
N VAL A 205 -1.12 -2.45 -3.57
CA VAL A 205 -0.93 -1.25 -4.40
C VAL A 205 0.57 -0.94 -4.64
N ALA A 206 1.43 -1.18 -3.65
CA ALA A 206 2.88 -1.07 -3.87
C ALA A 206 3.39 -2.14 -4.86
N ASN A 207 2.82 -3.35 -4.80
CA ASN A 207 3.17 -4.42 -5.74
C ASN A 207 2.67 -4.14 -7.16
N MET A 208 1.62 -3.33 -7.32
CA MET A 208 1.20 -2.79 -8.63
C MET A 208 2.25 -1.87 -9.27
N PHE A 209 3.21 -1.36 -8.48
CA PHE A 209 4.39 -0.67 -8.97
C PHE A 209 5.59 -1.62 -9.09
N TYR A 210 5.96 -2.30 -7.99
CA TYR A 210 7.21 -3.06 -7.92
C TYR A 210 7.31 -4.17 -8.98
N ILE A 211 6.23 -4.95 -9.16
CA ILE A 211 6.28 -6.09 -10.09
C ILE A 211 6.26 -5.60 -11.55
N PRO A 212 5.36 -4.70 -11.99
CA PRO A 212 5.43 -4.12 -13.32
C PRO A 212 6.75 -3.39 -13.60
N ALA A 213 7.31 -2.66 -12.64
CA ALA A 213 8.62 -2.02 -12.81
C ALA A 213 9.73 -3.05 -13.06
N GLY A 214 9.72 -4.17 -12.35
CA GLY A 214 10.66 -5.26 -12.60
C GLY A 214 10.44 -5.98 -13.94
N ILE A 215 9.19 -6.17 -14.35
CA ILE A 215 8.84 -6.73 -15.67
C ILE A 215 9.38 -5.80 -16.76
N ILE A 216 9.14 -4.50 -16.66
CA ILE A 216 9.64 -3.52 -17.64
C ILE A 216 11.18 -3.47 -17.63
N ALA A 217 11.80 -3.39 -16.44
CA ALA A 217 13.26 -3.39 -16.31
C ALA A 217 13.89 -4.65 -16.92
N SER A 218 13.26 -5.80 -16.78
CA SER A 218 13.78 -7.07 -17.32
C SER A 218 13.77 -7.17 -18.85
N THR A 219 13.10 -6.25 -19.53
CA THR A 219 13.17 -6.17 -21.02
C THR A 219 14.50 -5.60 -21.51
N ASP A 220 15.25 -4.92 -20.64
CA ASP A 220 16.60 -4.45 -20.95
C ASP A 220 17.61 -5.53 -20.52
N SER A 221 18.37 -6.03 -21.52
CA SER A 221 19.36 -7.08 -21.32
C SER A 221 20.50 -6.64 -20.38
N THR A 222 20.80 -5.35 -20.30
CA THR A 222 21.83 -4.80 -19.40
C THR A 222 21.40 -4.99 -17.94
N TYR A 223 20.17 -4.60 -17.60
CA TYR A 223 19.68 -4.79 -16.23
C TYR A 223 19.47 -6.25 -15.87
N ALA A 224 19.04 -7.09 -16.82
CA ALA A 224 18.89 -8.52 -16.63
C ALA A 224 20.24 -9.19 -16.36
N ALA A 225 21.26 -8.91 -17.15
CA ALA A 225 22.62 -9.41 -16.93
C ALA A 225 23.20 -8.92 -15.61
N ARG A 226 22.96 -7.68 -15.23
CA ARG A 226 23.38 -7.10 -13.96
C ARG A 226 22.65 -7.75 -12.77
N ALA A 227 21.38 -8.16 -12.93
CA ALA A 227 20.63 -8.89 -11.91
C ALA A 227 21.21 -10.31 -11.68
N GLU A 228 21.66 -10.97 -12.75
CA GLU A 228 22.34 -12.25 -12.63
C GLU A 228 23.71 -12.08 -11.92
N GLU A 229 24.50 -11.10 -12.31
CA GLU A 229 25.82 -10.80 -11.71
C GLU A 229 25.70 -10.46 -10.21
N LEU A 230 24.81 -9.56 -9.83
CA LEU A 230 24.74 -9.03 -8.47
C LEU A 230 23.91 -9.90 -7.51
N TYR A 231 22.93 -10.62 -8.03
CA TYR A 231 21.93 -11.33 -7.20
C TYR A 231 21.74 -12.80 -7.55
N GLY A 232 22.42 -13.31 -8.59
CA GLY A 232 22.30 -14.71 -9.04
C GLY A 232 20.92 -15.05 -9.63
N ILE A 233 20.15 -14.05 -10.11
CA ILE A 233 18.84 -14.25 -10.71
C ILE A 233 19.02 -14.43 -12.21
N THR A 234 18.92 -15.67 -12.68
CA THR A 234 19.16 -16.01 -14.09
C THR A 234 18.05 -15.54 -15.02
N ALA A 235 18.38 -15.42 -16.33
CA ALA A 235 17.40 -15.06 -17.35
C ALA A 235 16.17 -15.99 -17.37
N ASP A 236 16.37 -17.29 -17.16
CA ASP A 236 15.29 -18.27 -17.09
C ASP A 236 14.37 -18.03 -15.89
N GLN A 237 14.93 -17.69 -14.73
CA GLN A 237 14.16 -17.36 -13.53
C GLN A 237 13.36 -16.07 -13.72
N ILE A 238 13.96 -15.07 -14.36
CA ILE A 238 13.29 -13.82 -14.73
C ILE A 238 12.09 -14.13 -15.65
N ALA A 239 12.31 -14.84 -16.75
CA ALA A 239 11.26 -15.17 -17.71
C ALA A 239 10.13 -15.99 -17.10
N ALA A 240 10.45 -16.93 -16.20
CA ALA A 240 9.46 -17.76 -15.51
C ALA A 240 8.60 -16.98 -14.51
N SER A 241 9.12 -15.92 -13.90
CA SER A 241 8.47 -15.24 -12.76
C SER A 241 8.01 -13.82 -13.04
N LEU A 242 8.78 -13.04 -13.82
CA LEU A 242 8.48 -11.64 -14.12
C LEU A 242 7.63 -11.50 -15.39
N ASN A 243 6.39 -11.91 -15.28
CA ASN A 243 5.37 -11.86 -16.33
C ASN A 243 3.98 -11.60 -15.72
N ILE A 244 2.96 -11.52 -16.55
CA ILE A 244 1.57 -11.30 -16.10
C ILE A 244 1.12 -12.39 -15.11
N GLY A 245 1.52 -13.63 -15.33
CA GLY A 245 1.21 -14.74 -14.43
C GLY A 245 1.80 -14.55 -13.04
N GLY A 246 3.09 -14.20 -12.94
CA GLY A 246 3.76 -13.88 -11.68
C GLY A 246 3.17 -12.66 -10.97
N PHE A 247 2.78 -11.63 -11.74
CA PHE A 247 2.08 -10.47 -11.19
C PHE A 247 0.75 -10.86 -10.55
N VAL A 248 -0.09 -11.60 -11.25
CA VAL A 248 -1.42 -12.02 -10.77
C VAL A 248 -1.30 -12.98 -9.59
N SER A 249 -0.33 -13.91 -9.62
CA SER A 249 -0.10 -14.88 -8.55
C SER A 249 0.33 -14.24 -7.23
N ASN A 250 1.01 -13.09 -7.26
CA ASN A 250 1.28 -12.29 -6.09
C ASN A 250 0.06 -11.45 -5.68
N LEU A 251 -0.53 -10.74 -6.65
CA LEU A 251 -1.52 -9.70 -6.37
C LEU A 251 -2.79 -10.26 -5.70
N ILE A 252 -3.27 -11.44 -6.11
CA ILE A 252 -4.47 -12.06 -5.55
C ILE A 252 -4.31 -12.37 -4.05
N PRO A 253 -3.34 -13.19 -3.60
CA PRO A 253 -3.22 -13.53 -2.19
C PRO A 253 -2.84 -12.32 -1.32
N VAL A 254 -2.01 -11.39 -1.82
CA VAL A 254 -1.69 -10.15 -1.11
C VAL A 254 -2.94 -9.30 -0.90
N THR A 255 -3.78 -9.16 -1.92
CA THR A 255 -5.05 -8.40 -1.82
C THR A 255 -5.99 -9.02 -0.80
N ILE A 256 -6.14 -10.34 -0.80
CA ILE A 256 -6.92 -11.05 0.23
C ILE A 256 -6.36 -10.75 1.62
N GLY A 257 -5.05 -10.85 1.80
CA GLY A 257 -4.38 -10.50 3.06
C GLY A 257 -4.63 -9.07 3.49
N ASN A 258 -4.51 -8.11 2.57
CA ASN A 258 -4.76 -6.70 2.86
C ASN A 258 -6.23 -6.44 3.26
N ILE A 259 -7.20 -7.05 2.57
CA ILE A 259 -8.61 -6.96 2.94
C ILE A 259 -8.82 -7.49 4.37
N LEU A 260 -8.32 -8.68 4.68
CA LEU A 260 -8.43 -9.26 6.01
C LEU A 260 -7.78 -8.37 7.07
N GLY A 261 -6.57 -7.87 6.83
CA GLY A 261 -5.84 -6.98 7.76
C GLY A 261 -6.64 -5.74 8.10
N GLY A 262 -7.15 -5.02 7.10
CA GLY A 262 -7.89 -3.78 7.31
C GLY A 262 -9.32 -4.01 7.84
N MET A 263 -10.07 -4.92 7.23
CA MET A 263 -11.47 -5.13 7.60
C MET A 263 -11.63 -5.91 8.90
N VAL A 264 -10.99 -7.11 8.98
CA VAL A 264 -11.25 -8.06 10.07
C VAL A 264 -10.41 -7.74 11.30
N PHE A 265 -9.15 -7.34 11.11
CA PHE A 265 -8.25 -7.12 12.25
C PHE A 265 -8.30 -5.68 12.79
N ILE A 266 -8.76 -4.68 12.02
CA ILE A 266 -8.82 -3.28 12.46
C ILE A 266 -10.24 -2.73 12.52
N ALA A 267 -10.94 -2.63 11.39
CA ALA A 267 -12.19 -1.89 11.32
C ALA A 267 -13.32 -2.54 12.15
N LEU A 268 -13.52 -3.84 12.01
CA LEU A 268 -14.57 -4.56 12.75
C LEU A 268 -14.32 -4.60 14.27
N PRO A 269 -13.10 -4.88 14.78
CA PRO A 269 -12.82 -4.79 16.21
C PRO A 269 -13.05 -3.39 16.78
N LEU A 270 -12.59 -2.33 16.11
CA LEU A 270 -12.83 -0.95 16.54
C LEU A 270 -14.31 -0.62 16.60
N TYR A 271 -15.08 -1.05 15.57
CA TYR A 271 -16.53 -0.90 15.59
C TYR A 271 -17.17 -1.64 16.77
N ALA A 272 -16.78 -2.88 17.01
CA ALA A 272 -17.30 -3.67 18.13
C ALA A 272 -17.02 -2.99 19.48
N ILE A 273 -15.83 -2.46 19.68
CA ILE A 273 -15.41 -1.82 20.93
C ILE A 273 -16.17 -0.50 21.15
N HIS A 274 -16.32 0.34 20.14
CA HIS A 274 -16.79 1.72 20.33
C HIS A 274 -18.26 1.95 19.97
N LYS A 275 -18.89 1.07 19.17
CA LYS A 275 -20.25 1.29 18.66
C LYS A 275 -21.22 0.13 18.90
N SER A 276 -20.73 -1.10 19.13
CA SER A 276 -21.59 -2.27 19.26
C SER A 276 -22.42 -2.23 20.56
N ARG A 277 -23.74 -2.20 20.41
CA ARG A 277 -24.66 -2.34 21.57
C ARG A 277 -24.48 -3.66 22.32
N LEU A 278 -24.02 -4.71 21.64
CA LEU A 278 -23.78 -6.00 22.27
C LEU A 278 -22.62 -5.93 23.25
N VAL A 279 -21.50 -5.33 22.86
CA VAL A 279 -20.33 -5.16 23.71
C VAL A 279 -20.66 -4.22 24.87
N ASN A 280 -21.40 -3.13 24.63
CA ASN A 280 -21.85 -2.21 25.67
C ASN A 280 -22.73 -2.91 26.71
N LYS A 281 -23.64 -3.80 26.29
CA LYS A 281 -24.45 -4.63 27.19
C LYS A 281 -23.60 -5.59 28.03
N LEU A 282 -22.59 -6.22 27.44
CA LEU A 282 -21.70 -7.17 28.15
C LEU A 282 -20.75 -6.48 29.14
N THR A 283 -20.42 -5.21 28.91
CA THR A 283 -19.49 -4.42 29.74
C THR A 283 -20.19 -3.51 30.76
N GLY A 284 -21.53 -3.53 30.80
CA GLY A 284 -22.32 -2.71 31.74
C GLY A 284 -22.29 -1.20 31.45
N LYS A 285 -22.07 -0.81 30.23
CA LYS A 285 -22.09 0.59 29.78
C LYS A 285 -23.32 0.88 28.92
#